data_9174db69ecabd1623b6c5233483e8460
#
_entry.id   9174db69ecabd1623b6c5233483e8460
#
_cell.length_a   1.000
_cell.length_b   1.000
_cell.length_c   1.000
_cell.angle_alpha   90.00
_cell.angle_beta   90.00
_cell.angle_gamma   90.00
#
_symmetry.space_group_name_H-M   'P 1'
#
loop_
_entity.id
_entity.type
_entity.pdbx_description
1 polymer ?
#
loop_
_entity_poly.entity_id
_entity_poly.type
_entity_poly.pdbx_seq_one_letter_code
_entity_poly.pdbx_strand_id
1 'polypeptide(L)'
;MILLDTNVYLFALKSETGANFFERHFLPRVFQTHLSSVVVEELYAGALDGGAMRLVERQVGALERAGRLVTPTFDDWKEAGTVVAAITRKEAGRRSKTQRMLNDILLALSARRIGAELFTFNREDFQLIRRHKPFSLNVLS
;
A
#
# COMPACT_ATOMS: atom_id res chain seq x y z
N MET A 1 -6.62 12.58 3.87
CA MET A 1 -6.57 11.12 4.10
C MET A 1 -5.21 10.59 3.68
N ILE A 2 -4.74 9.58 4.38
CA ILE A 2 -3.42 8.97 4.18
C ILE A 2 -3.60 7.47 3.98
N LEU A 3 -2.91 6.91 2.99
CA LEU A 3 -2.71 5.48 2.84
C LEU A 3 -1.21 5.16 2.94
N LEU A 4 -0.87 4.10 3.65
CA LEU A 4 0.51 3.64 3.79
C LEU A 4 0.68 2.32 3.05
N ASP A 5 1.75 2.22 2.28
CA ASP A 5 2.15 0.97 1.63
C ASP A 5 2.64 -0.04 2.67
N THR A 6 2.60 -1.30 2.32
CA THR A 6 3.03 -2.41 3.18
C THR A 6 4.44 -2.19 3.74
N ASN A 7 5.38 -1.70 2.92
CA ASN A 7 6.76 -1.50 3.36
C ASN A 7 6.90 -0.49 4.50
N VAL A 8 5.96 0.46 4.62
CA VAL A 8 5.97 1.43 5.74
C VAL A 8 5.60 0.71 7.05
N TYR A 9 4.57 -0.14 7.02
CA TYR A 9 4.20 -0.93 8.19
C TYR A 9 5.29 -1.94 8.55
N LEU A 10 5.88 -2.61 7.55
CA LEU A 10 6.95 -3.59 7.79
C LEU A 10 8.18 -2.94 8.42
N PHE A 11 8.54 -1.74 7.99
CA PHE A 11 9.64 -0.99 8.60
C PHE A 11 9.38 -0.79 10.10
N ALA A 12 8.16 -0.38 10.45
CA ALA A 12 7.75 -0.16 11.84
C ALA A 12 7.76 -1.45 12.67
N LEU A 13 7.37 -2.58 12.07
CA LEU A 13 7.24 -3.86 12.78
C LEU A 13 8.57 -4.60 12.92
N LYS A 14 9.55 -4.35 12.04
CA LYS A 14 10.79 -5.13 11.95
C LYS A 14 12.00 -4.49 12.62
N SER A 15 11.94 -3.22 12.99
CA SER A 15 13.09 -2.53 13.57
C SER A 15 12.65 -1.45 14.55
N GLU A 16 13.53 -1.19 15.54
CA GLU A 16 13.34 -0.08 16.47
C GLU A 16 13.40 1.27 15.75
N THR A 17 14.30 1.42 14.79
CA THR A 17 14.40 2.63 13.97
C THR A 17 13.10 2.88 13.22
N GLY A 18 12.52 1.84 12.63
CA GLY A 18 11.24 1.92 11.93
C GLY A 18 10.09 2.25 12.86
N ALA A 19 10.05 1.65 14.06
CA ALA A 19 9.03 1.94 15.05
C ALA A 19 9.07 3.41 15.48
N ASN A 20 10.27 3.94 15.72
CA ASN A 20 10.47 5.34 16.10
C ASN A 20 10.07 6.29 14.96
N PHE A 21 10.41 5.93 13.73
CA PHE A 21 10.01 6.68 12.53
C PHE A 21 8.49 6.75 12.42
N PHE A 22 7.82 5.61 12.55
CA PHE A 22 6.36 5.52 12.47
C PHE A 22 5.69 6.34 13.56
N GLU A 23 6.17 6.21 14.80
CA GLU A 23 5.65 6.96 15.93
C GLU A 23 5.76 8.47 15.71
N ARG A 24 6.88 8.92 15.16
CA ARG A 24 7.11 10.35 14.92
C ARG A 24 6.29 10.91 13.78
N HIS A 25 6.16 10.15 12.67
CA HIS A 25 5.61 10.68 11.43
C HIS A 25 4.15 10.32 11.18
N PHE A 26 3.68 9.18 11.67
CA PHE A 26 2.34 8.69 11.35
C PHE A 26 1.40 8.58 12.53
N LEU A 27 1.89 8.29 13.73
CA LEU A 27 1.04 8.22 14.90
C LEU A 27 0.27 9.54 15.16
N PRO A 28 0.87 10.74 15.00
CA PRO A 28 0.12 12.00 15.12
C PRO A 28 -0.98 12.17 14.07
N ARG A 29 -0.91 11.41 12.98
CA ARG A 29 -1.88 11.46 11.88
C ARG A 29 -2.74 10.19 11.79
N VAL A 30 -2.83 9.43 12.89
CA VAL A 30 -3.55 8.16 12.89
C VAL A 30 -5.02 8.32 12.51
N PHE A 31 -5.66 9.44 12.88
CA PHE A 31 -7.05 9.70 12.53
C PHE A 31 -7.28 10.02 11.06
N GLN A 32 -6.22 10.27 10.31
CA GLN A 32 -6.27 10.50 8.86
C GLN A 32 -5.86 9.26 8.07
N THR A 33 -5.34 8.23 8.75
CA THR A 33 -4.77 7.05 8.13
C THR A 33 -5.84 5.99 7.91
N HIS A 34 -5.92 5.51 6.66
CA HIS A 34 -6.77 4.39 6.25
C HIS A 34 -5.88 3.19 5.93
N LEU A 35 -6.41 2.00 6.14
CA LEU A 35 -5.71 0.74 5.87
C LEU A 35 -6.35 0.05 4.67
N SER A 36 -5.57 -0.23 3.65
CA SER A 36 -6.05 -0.96 2.48
C SER A 36 -6.09 -2.46 2.74
N SER A 37 -7.14 -3.12 2.26
CA SER A 37 -7.25 -4.58 2.31
C SER A 37 -6.11 -5.28 1.53
N VAL A 38 -5.56 -4.62 0.52
CA VAL A 38 -4.38 -5.11 -0.22
C VAL A 38 -3.18 -5.20 0.73
N VAL A 39 -2.96 -4.16 1.53
CA VAL A 39 -1.89 -4.14 2.53
C VAL A 39 -2.13 -5.18 3.62
N VAL A 40 -3.38 -5.34 4.05
CA VAL A 40 -3.76 -6.36 5.03
C VAL A 40 -3.34 -7.75 4.56
N GLU A 41 -3.66 -8.10 3.31
CA GLU A 41 -3.27 -9.40 2.73
C GLU A 41 -1.75 -9.58 2.79
N GLU A 42 -0.99 -8.58 2.36
CA GLU A 42 0.46 -8.67 2.34
C GLU A 42 1.08 -8.78 3.74
N LEU A 43 0.53 -8.06 4.71
CA LEU A 43 1.00 -8.14 6.10
C LEU A 43 0.78 -9.54 6.68
N TYR A 44 -0.41 -10.12 6.48
CA TYR A 44 -0.70 -11.47 6.96
C TYR A 44 0.11 -12.52 6.22
N ALA A 45 0.26 -12.39 4.91
CA ALA A 45 1.05 -13.32 4.10
C ALA A 45 2.53 -13.35 4.52
N GLY A 46 3.06 -12.24 4.99
CA GLY A 46 4.44 -12.13 5.46
C GLY A 46 4.65 -12.51 6.94
N ALA A 47 3.59 -12.75 7.70
CA ALA A 47 3.67 -13.10 9.11
C ALA A 47 3.84 -14.61 9.29
N LEU A 48 5.10 -15.08 9.25
CA LEU A 48 5.42 -16.50 9.14
C LEU A 48 5.57 -17.22 10.48
N ASP A 49 5.48 -16.51 11.60
CA ASP A 49 5.53 -17.10 12.94
C ASP A 49 4.49 -16.45 13.85
N GLY A 50 4.28 -17.04 15.03
CA GLY A 50 3.26 -16.59 15.97
C GLY A 50 3.51 -15.18 16.51
N GLY A 51 4.77 -14.79 16.68
CA GLY A 51 5.13 -13.43 17.14
C GLY A 51 4.80 -12.39 16.10
N ALA A 52 5.19 -12.63 14.85
CA ALA A 52 4.87 -11.75 13.73
C ALA A 52 3.36 -11.64 13.53
N MET A 53 2.64 -12.77 13.60
CA MET A 53 1.18 -12.79 13.45
C MET A 53 0.50 -11.92 14.52
N ARG A 54 0.93 -12.02 15.79
CA ARG A 54 0.36 -11.19 16.86
C ARG A 54 0.57 -9.70 16.63
N LEU A 55 1.74 -9.33 16.12
CA LEU A 55 2.04 -7.91 15.81
C LEU A 55 1.14 -7.39 14.68
N VAL A 56 0.98 -8.18 13.63
CA VAL A 56 0.10 -7.84 12.51
C VAL A 56 -1.35 -7.72 12.98
N GLU A 57 -1.84 -8.68 13.75
CA GLU A 57 -3.22 -8.65 14.27
C GLU A 57 -3.48 -7.43 15.13
N ARG A 58 -2.51 -7.02 15.94
CA ARG A 58 -2.63 -5.79 16.75
C ARG A 58 -2.71 -4.55 15.88
N GLN A 59 -1.82 -4.45 14.89
CA GLN A 59 -1.77 -3.31 13.98
C GLN A 59 -3.04 -3.18 13.14
N VAL A 60 -3.46 -4.27 12.52
CA VAL A 60 -4.66 -4.32 11.67
C VAL A 60 -5.92 -4.10 12.52
N GLY A 61 -6.01 -4.77 13.65
CA GLY A 61 -7.19 -4.72 14.51
C GLY A 61 -7.52 -3.33 15.02
N ALA A 62 -6.51 -2.51 15.29
CA ALA A 62 -6.71 -1.13 15.74
C ALA A 62 -7.43 -0.29 14.68
N LEU A 63 -6.99 -0.38 13.42
CA LEU A 63 -7.60 0.37 12.31
C LEU A 63 -8.95 -0.23 11.88
N GLU A 64 -9.08 -1.55 11.95
CA GLU A 64 -10.35 -2.23 11.69
C GLU A 64 -11.44 -1.76 12.66
N ARG A 65 -11.14 -1.73 13.95
CA ARG A 65 -12.09 -1.25 14.98
C ARG A 65 -12.45 0.22 14.78
N ALA A 66 -11.54 1.01 14.24
CA ALA A 66 -11.79 2.42 13.92
C ALA A 66 -12.61 2.60 12.64
N GLY A 67 -12.85 1.52 11.87
CA GLY A 67 -13.63 1.57 10.65
C GLY A 67 -12.94 2.26 9.48
N ARG A 68 -11.62 2.42 9.54
CA ARG A 68 -10.86 3.12 8.49
C ARG A 68 -10.20 2.13 7.53
N LEU A 69 -11.03 1.32 6.90
CA LEU A 69 -10.59 0.33 5.92
C LEU A 69 -10.98 0.76 4.52
N VAL A 70 -10.10 0.48 3.56
CA VAL A 70 -10.35 0.73 2.13
C VAL A 70 -10.09 -0.55 1.37
N THR A 71 -11.09 -0.97 0.58
CA THR A 71 -10.99 -2.15 -0.27
C THR A 71 -11.16 -1.73 -1.72
N PRO A 72 -10.34 -2.25 -2.65
CA PRO A 72 -10.51 -1.97 -4.07
C PRO A 72 -11.93 -2.33 -4.54
N THR A 73 -12.53 -1.43 -5.32
CA THR A 73 -13.85 -1.66 -5.90
C THR A 73 -13.74 -2.51 -7.17
N PHE A 74 -14.88 -2.96 -7.69
CA PHE A 74 -14.93 -3.62 -8.99
C PHE A 74 -14.27 -2.73 -10.07
N ASP A 75 -14.56 -1.44 -10.07
CA ASP A 75 -13.96 -0.51 -11.04
C ASP A 75 -12.45 -0.35 -10.84
N ASP A 76 -11.97 -0.35 -9.61
CA ASP A 76 -10.53 -0.35 -9.33
C ASP A 76 -9.87 -1.59 -9.96
N TRP A 77 -10.49 -2.76 -9.84
CA TRP A 77 -9.99 -3.99 -10.44
C TRP A 77 -9.94 -3.92 -11.97
N LYS A 78 -11.02 -3.44 -12.59
CA LYS A 78 -11.06 -3.25 -14.05
C LYS A 78 -9.96 -2.29 -14.51
N GLU A 79 -9.84 -1.17 -13.84
CA GLU A 79 -8.85 -0.16 -14.17
C GLU A 79 -7.42 -0.67 -13.94
N ALA A 80 -7.20 -1.47 -12.89
CA ALA A 80 -5.91 -2.11 -12.66
C ALA A 80 -5.51 -2.99 -13.86
N GLY A 81 -6.45 -3.73 -14.42
CA GLY A 81 -6.21 -4.52 -15.64
C GLY A 81 -5.78 -3.66 -16.81
N THR A 82 -6.40 -2.49 -17.00
CA THR A 82 -6.01 -1.59 -18.10
C THR A 82 -4.61 -1.01 -17.88
N VAL A 83 -4.24 -0.71 -16.64
CA VAL A 83 -2.89 -0.22 -16.31
C VAL A 83 -1.85 -1.33 -16.55
N VAL A 84 -2.12 -2.54 -16.11
CA VAL A 84 -1.24 -3.70 -16.38
C VAL A 84 -1.03 -3.86 -17.89
N ALA A 85 -2.10 -3.82 -18.67
CA ALA A 85 -2.02 -3.94 -20.13
C ALA A 85 -1.18 -2.80 -20.76
N ALA A 86 -1.39 -1.58 -20.29
CA ALA A 86 -0.67 -0.41 -20.82
C ALA A 86 0.84 -0.48 -20.54
N ILE A 87 1.22 -0.86 -19.31
CA ILE A 87 2.63 -1.03 -18.94
C ILE A 87 3.25 -2.19 -19.72
N THR A 88 2.53 -3.32 -19.84
CA THR A 88 3.03 -4.50 -20.58
C THR A 88 3.29 -4.18 -22.05
N ARG A 89 2.41 -3.38 -22.68
CA ARG A 89 2.60 -2.99 -24.09
C ARG A 89 3.84 -2.11 -24.29
N LYS A 90 4.11 -1.21 -23.33
CA LYS A 90 5.27 -0.32 -23.42
C LYS A 90 6.59 -1.05 -23.11
N GLU A 91 6.53 -2.02 -22.23
CA GLU A 91 7.70 -2.77 -21.76
C GLU A 91 7.60 -4.23 -22.20
N ALA A 92 7.74 -4.46 -23.52
CA ALA A 92 7.67 -5.79 -24.11
C ALA A 92 8.58 -6.77 -23.35
N GLY A 93 8.05 -7.93 -23.00
CA GLY A 93 8.78 -8.98 -22.28
C GLY A 93 8.76 -8.86 -20.76
N ARG A 94 8.08 -7.85 -20.20
CA ARG A 94 8.01 -7.63 -18.73
C ARG A 94 6.67 -7.96 -18.12
N ARG A 95 5.87 -8.80 -18.77
CA ARG A 95 4.53 -9.14 -18.27
C ARG A 95 4.55 -9.70 -16.84
N SER A 96 5.53 -10.55 -16.52
CA SER A 96 5.64 -11.14 -15.17
C SER A 96 5.95 -10.10 -14.11
N LYS A 97 6.81 -9.11 -14.43
CA LYS A 97 7.10 -7.99 -13.51
C LYS A 97 5.88 -7.12 -13.31
N THR A 98 5.19 -6.78 -14.39
CA THR A 98 3.97 -5.96 -14.36
C THR A 98 2.87 -6.65 -13.56
N GLN A 99 2.73 -7.98 -13.70
CA GLN A 99 1.76 -8.74 -12.93
C GLN A 99 2.06 -8.70 -11.43
N ARG A 100 3.33 -8.66 -11.04
CA ARG A 100 3.73 -8.49 -9.64
C ARG A 100 3.42 -7.11 -9.07
N MET A 101 3.21 -6.13 -9.94
CA MET A 101 2.83 -4.78 -9.53
C MET A 101 1.33 -4.63 -9.29
N LEU A 102 0.54 -5.68 -9.46
CA LEU A 102 -0.92 -5.60 -9.36
C LEU A 102 -1.36 -5.03 -8.01
N ASN A 103 -0.77 -5.50 -6.91
CA ASN A 103 -1.11 -5.00 -5.58
C ASN A 103 -0.81 -3.50 -5.44
N ASP A 104 0.33 -3.05 -5.96
CA ASP A 104 0.71 -1.64 -5.94
C ASP A 104 -0.25 -0.80 -6.78
N ILE A 105 -0.66 -1.32 -7.93
CA ILE A 105 -1.63 -0.64 -8.81
C ILE A 105 -2.98 -0.51 -8.11
N LEU A 106 -3.47 -1.57 -7.48
CA LEU A 106 -4.73 -1.54 -6.73
C LEU A 106 -4.66 -0.56 -5.57
N LEU A 107 -3.53 -0.51 -4.87
CA LEU A 107 -3.32 0.44 -3.78
C LEU A 107 -3.34 1.89 -4.29
N ALA A 108 -2.65 2.16 -5.39
CA ALA A 108 -2.62 3.48 -6.01
C ALA A 108 -4.01 3.93 -6.49
N LEU A 109 -4.76 3.02 -7.12
CA LEU A 109 -6.13 3.33 -7.59
C LEU A 109 -7.08 3.58 -6.42
N SER A 110 -6.93 2.83 -5.33
CA SER A 110 -7.71 3.07 -4.11
C SER A 110 -7.40 4.44 -3.51
N ALA A 111 -6.11 4.79 -3.44
CA ALA A 111 -5.68 6.12 -2.97
C ALA A 111 -6.28 7.23 -3.84
N ARG A 112 -6.21 7.07 -5.15
CA ARG A 112 -6.79 8.01 -6.11
C ARG A 112 -8.29 8.20 -5.88
N ARG A 113 -9.02 7.09 -5.73
CA ARG A 113 -10.49 7.11 -5.58
C ARG A 113 -10.93 7.84 -4.32
N ILE A 114 -10.24 7.64 -3.20
CA ILE A 114 -10.60 8.30 -1.93
C ILE A 114 -9.92 9.64 -1.71
N GLY A 115 -9.07 10.09 -2.63
CA GLY A 115 -8.33 11.35 -2.50
C GLY A 115 -7.25 11.31 -1.43
N ALA A 116 -6.67 10.14 -1.17
CA ALA A 116 -5.62 9.99 -0.16
C ALA A 116 -4.24 10.21 -0.75
N GLU A 117 -3.32 10.70 0.08
CA GLU A 117 -1.89 10.70 -0.24
C GLU A 117 -1.31 9.34 0.14
N LEU A 118 -0.62 8.69 -0.79
CA LEU A 118 0.00 7.39 -0.60
C LEU A 118 1.47 7.54 -0.24
N PHE A 119 1.88 6.96 0.87
CA PHE A 119 3.26 6.97 1.35
C PHE A 119 3.91 5.60 1.11
N THR A 120 5.10 5.60 0.51
CA THR A 120 5.83 4.38 0.19
C THR A 120 7.34 4.62 0.17
N PHE A 121 8.12 3.57 0.38
CA PHE A 121 9.57 3.57 0.09
C PHE A 121 9.88 3.12 -1.34
N ASN A 122 8.90 2.59 -2.08
CA ASN A 122 9.08 2.07 -3.44
C ASN A 122 8.87 3.16 -4.49
N ARG A 123 9.91 3.94 -4.73
CA ARG A 123 9.88 5.04 -5.70
C ARG A 123 9.60 4.55 -7.13
N GLU A 124 10.34 3.55 -7.56
CA GLU A 124 10.35 3.13 -8.97
C GLU A 124 8.97 2.72 -9.47
N ASP A 125 8.34 1.76 -8.78
CA ASP A 125 7.07 1.20 -9.22
C ASP A 125 5.93 2.21 -9.12
N PHE A 126 5.86 2.98 -8.03
CA PHE A 126 4.76 3.94 -7.86
C PHE A 126 4.88 5.15 -8.77
N GLN A 127 6.09 5.57 -9.13
CA GLN A 127 6.24 6.62 -10.14
C GLN A 127 5.84 6.13 -11.53
N LEU A 128 6.12 4.87 -11.87
CA LEU A 128 5.66 4.27 -13.11
C LEU A 128 4.13 4.22 -13.17
N ILE A 129 3.50 3.75 -12.11
CA ILE A 129 2.03 3.69 -12.01
C ILE A 129 1.44 5.09 -12.17
N ARG A 130 2.01 6.09 -11.48
CA ARG A 130 1.52 7.48 -11.52
C ARG A 130 1.54 8.07 -12.93
N ARG A 131 2.46 7.67 -13.78
CA ARG A 131 2.50 8.12 -15.19
C ARG A 131 1.28 7.63 -15.99
N HIS A 132 0.69 6.49 -15.58
CA HIS A 132 -0.50 5.94 -16.24
C HIS A 132 -1.80 6.44 -15.62
N LYS A 133 -1.82 6.59 -14.28
CA LYS A 133 -2.96 7.07 -13.52
C LYS A 133 -2.48 7.99 -12.42
N PRO A 134 -2.66 9.30 -12.54
CA PRO A 134 -2.20 10.26 -11.52
C PRO A 134 -2.87 10.05 -10.17
N PHE A 135 -2.10 10.11 -9.11
CA PHE A 135 -2.56 10.09 -7.72
C PHE A 135 -1.53 10.82 -6.85
N SER A 136 -1.92 11.15 -5.62
CA SER A 136 -1.03 11.83 -4.68
C SER A 136 -0.03 10.85 -4.10
N LEU A 137 1.26 11.09 -4.29
CA LEU A 137 2.33 10.18 -3.91
C LEU A 137 3.39 10.90 -3.07
N ASN A 138 3.76 10.29 -1.96
CA ASN A 138 4.87 10.74 -1.12
C ASN A 138 5.88 9.60 -0.99
N VAL A 139 7.03 9.76 -1.62
CA VAL A 139 8.10 8.76 -1.55
C VAL A 139 8.99 9.06 -0.36
N LEU A 140 9.06 8.11 0.55
CA LEU A 140 9.89 8.18 1.74
C LEU A 140 11.34 7.77 1.43
N SER A 141 12.26 8.32 2.18
CA SER A 141 13.68 8.01 2.03
C SER A 141 14.36 7.75 3.37
#